data_400e90b9f081e0213f256376ee93ffd1
#
_entry.id   400e90b9f081e0213f256376ee93ffd1
#
_cell.length_a   1.000
_cell.length_b   1.000
_cell.length_c   1.000
_cell.angle_alpha   90.00
_cell.angle_beta   90.00
_cell.angle_gamma   90.00
#
_symmetry.space_group_name_H-M   'P 1'
#
loop_
_entity.id
_entity.type
_entity.pdbx_description
1 polymer ?
#
loop_
_entity_poly.entity_id
_entity_poly.type
_entity_poly.pdbx_seq_one_letter_code
_entity_poly.pdbx_strand_id
1 'polypeptide(L)'
;MKRVVLLGSLLLLAACAQPAPPPPPPPPPPPPPVEHNFTVFFDWDKANITPEGQQIIEAAAATFKSQPPVPVQVIGHTDTSGSAAYNQKLSVRRADNVAGALTQAGVPQPAMTVTGVGQTDLRVPTPDGVREPQNRRTEIIEGGTGAPPPPPPPGPPPTQ
;
A
#
# COMPACT_ATOMS: atom_id res chain seq x y z
N MET A 1 72.01 46.85 -53.44
CA MET A 1 71.07 47.01 -52.34
C MET A 1 69.80 46.32 -52.77
N LYS A 2 69.61 45.04 -52.37
CA LYS A 2 68.43 44.22 -52.70
C LYS A 2 67.63 44.01 -51.44
N ARG A 3 66.42 44.57 -51.43
CA ARG A 3 65.44 44.37 -50.30
C ARG A 3 64.66 43.11 -50.61
N VAL A 4 64.81 42.12 -49.75
CA VAL A 4 63.99 40.89 -49.78
C VAL A 4 62.79 41.15 -48.83
N VAL A 5 61.60 41.12 -49.43
CA VAL A 5 60.34 41.17 -48.66
C VAL A 5 59.88 39.70 -48.42
N LEU A 6 59.86 39.26 -47.14
CA LEU A 6 59.34 38.00 -46.74
C LEU A 6 57.82 38.18 -46.43
N LEU A 7 56.99 37.61 -47.29
CA LEU A 7 55.55 37.45 -47.01
C LEU A 7 55.34 36.24 -46.06
N GLY A 8 54.99 36.52 -44.84
CA GLY A 8 54.59 35.51 -43.90
C GLY A 8 53.13 35.09 -44.15
N SER A 9 52.90 33.84 -44.55
CA SER A 9 51.56 33.25 -44.69
C SER A 9 51.04 32.84 -43.30
N LEU A 10 50.03 33.53 -42.81
CA LEU A 10 49.31 33.22 -41.59
C LEU A 10 48.27 32.12 -41.90
N LEU A 11 48.52 30.85 -41.50
CA LEU A 11 47.57 29.77 -41.58
C LEU A 11 46.62 29.92 -40.41
N LEU A 12 45.35 30.29 -40.65
CA LEU A 12 44.25 30.19 -39.68
C LEU A 12 43.81 28.74 -39.62
N LEU A 13 44.14 28.04 -38.52
CA LEU A 13 43.51 26.76 -38.17
C LEU A 13 42.09 27.07 -37.62
N ALA A 14 41.07 26.86 -38.45
CA ALA A 14 39.67 26.80 -38.00
C ALA A 14 39.49 25.48 -37.27
N ALA A 15 39.47 25.54 -35.90
CA ALA A 15 39.08 24.41 -35.07
C ALA A 15 37.57 24.23 -35.22
N CYS A 16 37.15 23.20 -35.94
CA CYS A 16 35.75 22.74 -35.96
C CYS A 16 35.43 22.19 -34.57
N ALA A 17 34.77 23.00 -33.74
CA ALA A 17 34.17 22.52 -32.48
C ALA A 17 33.02 21.57 -32.82
N GLN A 18 33.23 20.26 -32.59
CA GLN A 18 32.15 19.26 -32.69
C GLN A 18 31.13 19.58 -31.57
N PRO A 19 29.81 19.65 -31.91
CA PRO A 19 28.79 19.79 -30.88
C PRO A 19 28.87 18.59 -29.92
N ALA A 20 28.77 18.87 -28.61
CA ALA A 20 28.80 17.84 -27.62
C ALA A 20 27.67 16.83 -27.87
N PRO A 21 27.89 15.52 -27.66
CA PRO A 21 26.85 14.51 -27.82
C PRO A 21 25.69 14.83 -26.87
N PRO A 22 24.42 14.58 -27.26
CA PRO A 22 23.27 14.81 -26.41
C PRO A 22 23.42 13.99 -25.13
N PRO A 23 22.95 14.50 -23.99
CA PRO A 23 22.98 13.76 -22.73
C PRO A 23 22.24 12.42 -22.89
N PRO A 24 22.67 11.35 -22.20
CA PRO A 24 21.97 10.07 -22.24
C PRO A 24 20.52 10.25 -21.75
N PRO A 25 19.57 9.49 -22.31
CA PRO A 25 18.19 9.54 -21.87
C PRO A 25 18.11 9.19 -20.36
N PRO A 26 17.18 9.78 -19.61
CA PRO A 26 16.99 9.45 -18.21
C PRO A 26 16.71 7.96 -18.06
N PRO A 27 17.15 7.33 -16.95
CA PRO A 27 16.85 5.93 -16.70
C PRO A 27 15.32 5.71 -16.66
N PRO A 28 14.82 4.54 -17.09
CA PRO A 28 13.40 4.23 -17.02
C PRO A 28 12.93 4.32 -15.56
N PRO A 29 11.68 4.74 -15.31
CA PRO A 29 11.12 4.77 -13.97
C PRO A 29 11.18 3.37 -13.34
N PRO A 30 11.41 3.26 -12.01
CA PRO A 30 11.39 1.98 -11.32
C PRO A 30 10.04 1.29 -11.54
N PRO A 31 10.00 -0.05 -11.62
CA PRO A 31 8.75 -0.79 -11.72
C PRO A 31 7.85 -0.47 -10.51
N PRO A 32 6.54 -0.45 -10.70
CA PRO A 32 5.60 -0.22 -9.60
C PRO A 32 5.81 -1.27 -8.49
N PRO A 33 5.64 -0.91 -7.21
CA PRO A 33 5.71 -1.86 -6.11
C PRO A 33 4.74 -3.01 -6.32
N VAL A 34 5.19 -4.22 -6.04
CA VAL A 34 4.33 -5.41 -6.06
C VAL A 34 3.46 -5.38 -4.80
N GLU A 35 2.15 -5.40 -4.97
CA GLU A 35 1.21 -5.47 -3.84
C GLU A 35 0.98 -6.94 -3.46
N HIS A 36 1.06 -7.23 -2.15
CA HIS A 36 0.70 -8.52 -1.60
C HIS A 36 -0.51 -8.37 -0.69
N ASN A 37 -1.53 -9.20 -0.93
CA ASN A 37 -2.79 -9.16 -0.21
C ASN A 37 -3.00 -10.47 0.54
N PHE A 38 -3.24 -10.36 1.86
CA PHE A 38 -3.58 -11.47 2.73
C PHE A 38 -4.92 -11.21 3.40
N THR A 39 -5.72 -12.25 3.62
CA THR A 39 -7.05 -12.11 4.22
C THR A 39 -7.20 -13.06 5.40
N VAL A 40 -7.46 -12.51 6.58
CA VAL A 40 -7.77 -13.25 7.82
C VAL A 40 -9.26 -13.23 8.03
N PHE A 41 -9.89 -14.41 8.17
CA PHE A 41 -11.32 -14.53 8.42
C PHE A 41 -11.63 -14.75 9.91
N PHE A 42 -12.85 -14.37 10.29
CA PHE A 42 -13.31 -14.43 11.68
C PHE A 42 -14.66 -15.15 11.80
N ASP A 43 -14.83 -15.83 12.92
CA ASP A 43 -16.14 -16.33 13.35
C ASP A 43 -17.14 -15.20 13.57
N TRP A 44 -18.41 -15.56 13.57
CA TRP A 44 -19.48 -14.61 13.86
C TRP A 44 -19.29 -14.01 15.26
N ASP A 45 -19.41 -12.69 15.30
CA ASP A 45 -19.30 -11.88 16.54
C ASP A 45 -17.94 -12.01 17.28
N LYS A 46 -16.89 -12.53 16.61
CA LYS A 46 -15.57 -12.68 17.21
C LYS A 46 -14.51 -11.81 16.53
N ALA A 47 -13.50 -11.45 17.33
CA ALA A 47 -12.28 -10.81 16.88
C ALA A 47 -11.02 -11.66 17.20
N ASN A 48 -11.22 -12.88 17.74
CA ASN A 48 -10.12 -13.79 18.03
C ASN A 48 -9.56 -14.36 16.74
N ILE A 49 -8.25 -14.35 16.60
CA ILE A 49 -7.53 -14.93 15.47
C ILE A 49 -7.60 -16.46 15.63
N THR A 50 -8.03 -17.13 14.55
CA THR A 50 -8.04 -18.61 14.49
C THR A 50 -6.63 -19.14 14.19
N PRO A 51 -6.35 -20.46 14.40
CA PRO A 51 -5.07 -21.05 14.01
C PRO A 51 -4.73 -20.83 12.52
N GLU A 52 -5.73 -20.90 11.64
CA GLU A 52 -5.57 -20.64 10.20
C GLU A 52 -5.26 -19.15 9.95
N GLY A 53 -5.93 -18.26 10.66
CA GLY A 53 -5.65 -16.81 10.62
C GLY A 53 -4.23 -16.50 11.06
N GLN A 54 -3.72 -17.20 12.07
CA GLN A 54 -2.34 -17.05 12.55
C GLN A 54 -1.32 -17.45 11.48
N GLN A 55 -1.55 -18.53 10.75
CA GLN A 55 -0.68 -18.95 9.64
C GLN A 55 -0.64 -17.91 8.52
N ILE A 56 -1.77 -17.28 8.21
CA ILE A 56 -1.85 -16.21 7.21
C ILE A 56 -1.04 -14.98 7.68
N ILE A 57 -1.14 -14.61 8.95
CA ILE A 57 -0.38 -13.50 9.55
C ILE A 57 1.12 -13.77 9.51
N GLU A 58 1.54 -15.00 9.82
CA GLU A 58 2.94 -15.42 9.74
C GLU A 58 3.47 -15.37 8.30
N ALA A 59 2.66 -15.78 7.31
CA ALA A 59 3.01 -15.68 5.90
C ALA A 59 3.15 -14.21 5.46
N ALA A 60 2.23 -13.32 5.87
CA ALA A 60 2.34 -11.89 5.61
C ALA A 60 3.61 -11.31 6.23
N ALA A 61 3.88 -11.60 7.52
CA ALA A 61 5.09 -11.12 8.18
C ALA A 61 6.38 -11.65 7.52
N ALA A 62 6.37 -12.86 6.98
CA ALA A 62 7.49 -13.42 6.22
C ALA A 62 7.70 -12.67 4.90
N THR A 63 6.61 -12.39 4.18
CA THR A 63 6.64 -11.60 2.94
C THR A 63 7.19 -10.20 3.20
N PHE A 64 6.68 -9.51 4.23
CA PHE A 64 7.18 -8.19 4.63
C PHE A 64 8.70 -8.18 4.89
N LYS A 65 9.22 -9.20 5.57
CA LYS A 65 10.66 -9.30 5.91
C LYS A 65 11.54 -9.66 4.71
N SER A 66 10.97 -10.25 3.65
CA SER A 66 11.71 -10.67 2.45
C SER A 66 11.86 -9.59 1.39
N GLN A 67 11.20 -8.43 1.57
CA GLN A 67 11.18 -7.32 0.62
C GLN A 67 11.71 -6.02 1.28
N PRO A 68 12.04 -4.98 0.47
CA PRO A 68 12.32 -3.66 1.03
C PRO A 68 11.16 -3.15 1.90
N PRO A 69 11.43 -2.29 2.91
CA PRO A 69 10.37 -1.74 3.75
C PRO A 69 9.28 -1.08 2.92
N VAL A 70 8.04 -1.57 3.06
CA VAL A 70 6.84 -1.06 2.38
C VAL A 70 5.78 -0.72 3.42
N PRO A 71 4.84 0.19 3.12
CA PRO A 71 3.69 0.43 3.98
C PRO A 71 2.78 -0.80 4.00
N VAL A 72 2.17 -1.06 5.17
CA VAL A 72 1.21 -2.15 5.39
C VAL A 72 -0.11 -1.53 5.84
N GLN A 73 -1.20 -1.88 5.16
CA GLN A 73 -2.55 -1.52 5.59
C GLN A 73 -3.22 -2.74 6.22
N VAL A 74 -3.86 -2.54 7.37
CA VAL A 74 -4.62 -3.57 8.10
C VAL A 74 -6.06 -3.07 8.23
N ILE A 75 -6.97 -3.64 7.42
CA ILE A 75 -8.34 -3.15 7.28
C ILE A 75 -9.32 -4.20 7.78
N GLY A 76 -10.02 -3.90 8.87
CA GLY A 76 -11.03 -4.78 9.46
C GLY A 76 -12.42 -4.53 8.91
N HIS A 77 -13.17 -5.61 8.66
CA HIS A 77 -14.52 -5.62 8.09
C HIS A 77 -15.47 -6.49 8.92
N THR A 78 -16.75 -6.26 8.75
CA THR A 78 -17.83 -7.09 9.31
C THR A 78 -18.87 -7.46 8.26
N ASP A 79 -19.70 -8.45 8.56
CA ASP A 79 -20.96 -8.64 7.86
C ASP A 79 -22.00 -7.59 8.32
N THR A 80 -23.20 -7.66 7.77
CA THR A 80 -24.32 -6.74 8.07
C THR A 80 -25.18 -7.20 9.24
N SER A 81 -24.79 -8.24 9.98
CA SER A 81 -25.60 -8.87 11.05
C SER A 81 -25.52 -8.14 12.39
N GLY A 82 -25.47 -6.84 12.39
CA GLY A 82 -25.43 -6.04 13.61
C GLY A 82 -25.75 -4.59 13.31
N SER A 83 -25.77 -3.74 14.35
CA SER A 83 -25.86 -2.30 14.08
C SER A 83 -24.55 -1.77 13.49
N ALA A 84 -24.64 -0.74 12.63
CA ALA A 84 -23.47 -0.11 12.03
C ALA A 84 -22.46 0.37 13.09
N ALA A 85 -22.94 0.94 14.21
CA ALA A 85 -22.10 1.39 15.32
C ALA A 85 -21.38 0.23 16.03
N TYR A 86 -22.04 -0.92 16.18
CA TYR A 86 -21.43 -2.12 16.74
C TYR A 86 -20.38 -2.69 15.77
N ASN A 87 -20.74 -2.82 14.50
CA ASN A 87 -19.89 -3.36 13.46
C ASN A 87 -18.63 -2.50 13.24
N GLN A 88 -18.75 -1.19 13.37
CA GLN A 88 -17.59 -0.29 13.34
C GLN A 88 -16.59 -0.62 14.46
N LYS A 89 -17.07 -0.80 15.70
CA LYS A 89 -16.21 -1.17 16.84
C LYS A 89 -15.62 -2.58 16.69
N LEU A 90 -16.39 -3.52 16.16
CA LEU A 90 -15.93 -4.90 15.95
C LEU A 90 -14.84 -4.96 14.87
N SER A 91 -14.99 -4.22 13.78
CA SER A 91 -13.99 -4.16 12.72
C SER A 91 -12.65 -3.56 13.19
N VAL A 92 -12.70 -2.50 14.01
CA VAL A 92 -11.50 -1.94 14.65
C VAL A 92 -10.81 -2.99 15.53
N ARG A 93 -11.55 -3.67 16.42
CA ARG A 93 -10.96 -4.73 17.27
C ARG A 93 -10.30 -5.84 16.45
N ARG A 94 -10.89 -6.23 15.32
CA ARG A 94 -10.30 -7.23 14.41
C ARG A 94 -8.99 -6.75 13.82
N ALA A 95 -8.98 -5.52 13.30
CA ALA A 95 -7.78 -4.91 12.74
C ALA A 95 -6.67 -4.77 13.79
N ASP A 96 -7.00 -4.31 15.00
CA ASP A 96 -6.04 -4.16 16.11
C ASP A 96 -5.42 -5.50 16.51
N ASN A 97 -6.23 -6.57 16.60
CA ASN A 97 -5.73 -7.90 16.95
C ASN A 97 -4.78 -8.45 15.88
N VAL A 98 -5.09 -8.25 14.60
CA VAL A 98 -4.20 -8.64 13.48
C VAL A 98 -2.92 -7.82 13.50
N ALA A 99 -3.00 -6.50 13.69
CA ALA A 99 -1.83 -5.63 13.79
C ALA A 99 -0.93 -6.01 14.98
N GLY A 100 -1.54 -6.35 16.13
CA GLY A 100 -0.81 -6.87 17.28
C GLY A 100 -0.07 -8.17 16.99
N ALA A 101 -0.70 -9.11 16.29
CA ALA A 101 -0.08 -10.37 15.88
C ALA A 101 1.03 -10.15 14.84
N LEU A 102 0.84 -9.27 13.87
CA LEU A 102 1.89 -8.85 12.92
C LEU A 102 3.10 -8.26 13.64
N THR A 103 2.87 -7.42 14.66
CA THR A 103 3.94 -6.84 15.47
C THR A 103 4.73 -7.93 16.21
N GLN A 104 4.05 -8.91 16.79
CA GLN A 104 4.70 -10.07 17.42
C GLN A 104 5.48 -10.92 16.41
N ALA A 105 4.99 -11.00 15.16
CA ALA A 105 5.66 -11.67 14.07
C ALA A 105 6.80 -10.84 13.44
N GLY A 106 7.06 -9.61 13.93
CA GLY A 106 8.21 -8.78 13.54
C GLY A 106 7.96 -7.71 12.50
N VAL A 107 6.70 -7.36 12.21
CA VAL A 107 6.33 -6.19 11.41
C VAL A 107 6.32 -4.95 12.31
N PRO A 108 7.12 -3.90 12.02
CA PRO A 108 7.16 -2.71 12.86
C PRO A 108 5.82 -1.96 12.88
N GLN A 109 5.33 -1.59 14.05
CA GLN A 109 4.09 -0.83 14.18
C GLN A 109 4.05 0.47 13.35
N PRO A 110 5.13 1.27 13.24
CA PRO A 110 5.13 2.46 12.40
C PRO A 110 4.96 2.19 10.89
N ALA A 111 5.20 0.95 10.43
CA ALA A 111 4.96 0.57 9.04
C ALA A 111 3.48 0.27 8.74
N MET A 112 2.65 0.14 9.78
CA MET A 112 1.25 -0.26 9.68
C MET A 112 0.30 0.92 9.81
N THR A 113 -0.72 0.94 8.93
CA THR A 113 -1.93 1.78 9.07
C THR A 113 -3.09 0.85 9.38
N VAL A 114 -3.71 1.02 10.55
CA VAL A 114 -4.77 0.13 11.06
C VAL A 114 -6.10 0.85 11.01
N THR A 115 -7.10 0.25 10.36
CA THR A 115 -8.42 0.87 10.17
C THR A 115 -9.52 -0.19 10.26
N GLY A 116 -10.64 0.16 10.89
CA GLY A 116 -11.87 -0.63 10.82
C GLY A 116 -12.92 0.13 10.02
N VAL A 117 -13.53 -0.52 9.03
CA VAL A 117 -14.55 0.07 8.16
C VAL A 117 -15.96 -0.49 8.43
N GLY A 118 -16.11 -1.34 9.43
CA GLY A 118 -17.41 -1.92 9.77
C GLY A 118 -17.98 -2.73 8.60
N GLN A 119 -19.24 -2.45 8.28
CA GLN A 119 -20.01 -3.09 7.21
C GLN A 119 -20.08 -2.26 5.91
N THR A 120 -19.26 -1.20 5.79
CA THR A 120 -19.38 -0.27 4.64
C THR A 120 -18.69 -0.77 3.38
N ASP A 121 -17.79 -1.76 3.52
CA ASP A 121 -17.07 -2.37 2.41
C ASP A 121 -17.24 -3.89 2.46
N LEU A 122 -18.28 -4.35 1.77
CA LEU A 122 -18.69 -5.75 1.71
C LEU A 122 -18.01 -6.46 0.53
N ARG A 123 -17.34 -7.58 0.81
CA ARG A 123 -16.83 -8.47 -0.24
C ARG A 123 -17.96 -9.15 -1.01
N VAL A 124 -19.00 -9.55 -0.28
CA VAL A 124 -20.24 -10.09 -0.82
C VAL A 124 -21.36 -9.13 -0.42
N PRO A 125 -21.99 -8.43 -1.36
CA PRO A 125 -23.13 -7.56 -1.06
C PRO A 125 -24.28 -8.33 -0.42
N THR A 126 -24.74 -7.88 0.74
CA THR A 126 -25.86 -8.49 1.47
C THR A 126 -26.79 -7.40 1.98
N PRO A 127 -28.11 -7.67 2.11
CA PRO A 127 -29.02 -6.82 2.86
C PRO A 127 -28.58 -6.70 4.33
N ASP A 128 -29.16 -5.74 5.06
CA ASP A 128 -28.94 -5.62 6.50
C ASP A 128 -29.39 -6.87 7.27
N GLY A 129 -28.71 -7.19 8.35
CA GLY A 129 -29.03 -8.32 9.22
C GLY A 129 -28.53 -9.69 8.76
N VAL A 130 -27.83 -9.77 7.64
CA VAL A 130 -27.35 -11.04 7.07
C VAL A 130 -25.96 -11.41 7.58
N ARG A 131 -25.82 -12.67 8.01
CA ARG A 131 -24.53 -13.27 8.39
C ARG A 131 -23.84 -13.79 7.14
N GLU A 132 -22.74 -13.14 6.74
CA GLU A 132 -21.93 -13.53 5.59
C GLU A 132 -20.47 -13.78 6.02
N PRO A 133 -19.99 -15.03 6.01
CA PRO A 133 -18.63 -15.36 6.44
C PRO A 133 -17.55 -14.61 5.67
N GLN A 134 -17.71 -14.38 4.37
CA GLN A 134 -16.71 -13.71 3.53
C GLN A 134 -16.55 -12.21 3.87
N ASN A 135 -17.56 -11.61 4.49
CA ASN A 135 -17.51 -10.21 4.93
C ASN A 135 -16.81 -10.06 6.29
N ARG A 136 -16.70 -11.13 7.08
CA ARG A 136 -16.05 -11.13 8.40
C ARG A 136 -14.56 -11.35 8.26
N ARG A 137 -13.83 -10.32 7.85
CA ARG A 137 -12.41 -10.43 7.48
C ARG A 137 -11.59 -9.24 7.99
N THR A 138 -10.29 -9.44 7.99
CA THR A 138 -9.28 -8.35 7.99
C THR A 138 -8.36 -8.57 6.81
N GLU A 139 -8.15 -7.54 6.04
CA GLU A 139 -7.23 -7.51 4.92
C GLU A 139 -5.89 -6.92 5.37
N ILE A 140 -4.78 -7.54 4.94
CA ILE A 140 -3.42 -7.08 5.13
C ILE A 140 -2.88 -6.80 3.72
N ILE A 141 -2.58 -5.54 3.42
CA ILE A 141 -2.12 -5.09 2.09
C ILE A 141 -0.71 -4.52 2.26
N GLU A 142 0.27 -5.17 1.65
CA GLU A 142 1.67 -4.76 1.67
C GLU A 142 2.08 -4.17 0.32
N GLY A 143 2.77 -3.03 0.35
CA GLY A 143 3.25 -2.37 -0.88
C GLY A 143 2.22 -1.49 -1.58
N GLY A 144 1.01 -1.37 -1.07
CA GLY A 144 0.01 -0.45 -1.60
C GLY A 144 0.46 1.01 -1.51
N THR A 145 -0.12 1.88 -2.32
CA THR A 145 0.24 3.32 -2.39
C THR A 145 -0.04 4.13 -1.12
N GLY A 146 -0.39 3.45 -0.01
CA GLY A 146 -0.54 4.05 1.32
C GLY A 146 -1.73 5.00 1.49
N ALA A 147 -2.58 5.15 0.48
CA ALA A 147 -3.81 5.90 0.66
C ALA A 147 -4.78 5.10 1.55
N PRO A 148 -5.17 5.62 2.73
CA PRO A 148 -6.19 4.98 3.53
C PRO A 148 -7.48 4.88 2.69
N PRO A 149 -8.30 3.83 2.90
CA PRO A 149 -9.61 3.75 2.26
C PRO A 149 -10.39 5.04 2.57
N PRO A 150 -11.17 5.55 1.60
CA PRO A 150 -11.96 6.76 1.84
C PRO A 150 -12.85 6.56 3.08
N PRO A 151 -13.05 7.61 3.90
CA PRO A 151 -13.94 7.51 5.03
C PRO A 151 -15.34 7.08 4.56
N PRO A 152 -16.05 6.25 5.35
CA PRO A 152 -17.39 5.83 4.99
C PRO A 152 -18.28 7.04 4.73
N PRO A 153 -19.19 6.97 3.75
CA PRO A 153 -20.12 8.06 3.49
C PRO A 153 -20.90 8.39 4.77
N PRO A 154 -21.21 9.65 5.02
CA PRO A 154 -22.01 10.03 6.18
C PRO A 154 -23.34 9.25 6.16
N GLY A 155 -23.64 8.59 7.26
CA GLY A 155 -24.90 7.87 7.42
C GLY A 155 -26.10 8.77 7.15
N PRO A 156 -27.25 8.21 6.74
CA PRO A 156 -28.46 9.00 6.53
C PRO A 156 -28.77 9.81 7.79
N PRO A 157 -29.26 11.05 7.64
CA PRO A 157 -29.63 11.87 8.79
C PRO A 157 -30.68 11.16 9.64
N PRO A 158 -30.66 11.33 10.96
CA PRO A 158 -31.67 10.73 11.82
C PRO A 158 -33.05 11.18 11.40
N THR A 159 -33.94 10.25 11.07
CA THR A 159 -35.35 10.50 10.84
C THR A 159 -35.94 11.02 12.16
N GLN A 160 -36.44 12.26 12.13
CA GLN A 160 -37.21 12.85 13.22
C GLN A 160 -38.61 12.22 13.29
#